data_cb80a3c4bc4d738ff84b247cb86a0952
#
_entry.id   cb80a3c4bc4d738ff84b247cb86a0952
#
_cell.length_a   1.000
_cell.length_b   1.000
_cell.length_c   1.000
_cell.angle_alpha   90.00
_cell.angle_beta   90.00
_cell.angle_gamma   90.00
#
_symmetry.space_group_name_H-M   'P 1'
#
loop_
_entity.id
_entity.type
_entity.pdbx_description
1 polymer ?
#
loop_
_entity_poly.entity_id
_entity_poly.type
_entity_poly.pdbx_seq_one_letter_code
_entity_poly.pdbx_strand_id
1 'polypeptide(L)'
;GDKTPKKENIEFGFNLDNYRVDRDTIQFGDSFGEIMLRNKMSYSQIYNIVQSIKDSFDVRWLTAGKPYTILSTKDSTAIPQYFIYQPNLLNYVVIDFSNFDSISAYNQKKPFKIVNKTTSGVITSSLSETMDENGLPWELINQLSDVYAWTIDFTRIQKGDSFKIIYNERYIEDTILVGIKNIDAAYFKHNGEELFAFNFVTDSLKKTSEFYDQNGNSLERTFLKSPVRFSNI
;
A
#
# COMPACT_ATOMS: atom_id res chain seq x y z
N GLY A 1 22.25 -32.52 -25.84
CA GLY A 1 22.50 -31.41 -24.93
C GLY A 1 21.16 -30.84 -24.46
N ASP A 2 20.84 -31.15 -23.23
CA ASP A 2 19.62 -30.73 -22.53
C ASP A 2 19.73 -29.20 -22.31
N LYS A 3 19.03 -28.44 -23.11
CA LYS A 3 18.92 -26.98 -22.91
C LYS A 3 17.80 -26.73 -21.92
N THR A 4 18.12 -26.73 -20.63
CA THR A 4 17.22 -26.13 -19.62
C THR A 4 16.82 -24.74 -20.12
N PRO A 5 15.53 -24.41 -20.22
CA PRO A 5 15.11 -23.08 -20.65
C PRO A 5 15.67 -22.04 -19.68
N LYS A 6 16.40 -21.06 -20.20
CA LYS A 6 16.93 -19.95 -19.40
C LYS A 6 15.74 -19.23 -18.76
N LYS A 7 15.67 -19.20 -17.43
CA LYS A 7 14.62 -18.49 -16.71
C LYS A 7 14.72 -17.01 -17.10
N GLU A 8 13.65 -16.47 -17.68
CA GLU A 8 13.58 -15.05 -18.04
C GLU A 8 13.69 -14.19 -16.77
N ASN A 9 14.47 -13.13 -16.86
CA ASN A 9 14.65 -12.17 -15.78
C ASN A 9 13.56 -11.08 -15.86
N ILE A 10 12.33 -11.44 -15.46
CA ILE A 10 11.19 -10.52 -15.50
C ILE A 10 11.11 -9.72 -14.22
N GLU A 11 11.16 -8.40 -14.31
CA GLU A 11 10.92 -7.47 -13.21
C GLU A 11 10.19 -6.23 -13.74
N PHE A 12 9.32 -5.64 -12.94
CA PHE A 12 8.49 -4.48 -13.33
C PHE A 12 7.66 -4.67 -14.61
N GLY A 13 7.42 -5.92 -15.02
CA GLY A 13 6.77 -6.25 -16.28
C GLY A 13 7.70 -6.25 -17.49
N PHE A 14 8.99 -6.06 -17.31
CA PHE A 14 10.01 -6.07 -18.37
C PHE A 14 10.90 -7.30 -18.26
N ASN A 15 11.30 -7.85 -19.41
CA ASN A 15 12.42 -8.79 -19.46
C ASN A 15 13.73 -7.96 -19.43
N LEU A 16 14.36 -7.91 -18.25
CA LEU A 16 15.55 -7.10 -18.01
C LEU A 16 16.76 -7.52 -18.83
N ASP A 17 16.76 -8.75 -19.37
CA ASP A 17 17.81 -9.20 -20.29
C ASP A 17 17.87 -8.38 -21.58
N ASN A 18 16.80 -7.66 -21.92
CA ASN A 18 16.71 -6.81 -23.11
C ASN A 18 17.27 -5.39 -22.92
N TYR A 19 17.61 -5.02 -21.68
CA TYR A 19 18.01 -3.65 -21.34
C TYR A 19 19.35 -3.61 -20.64
N ARG A 20 19.99 -2.45 -20.70
CA ARG A 20 20.95 -2.03 -19.69
C ARG A 20 20.14 -1.55 -18.49
N VAL A 21 20.43 -2.09 -17.31
CA VAL A 21 19.70 -1.82 -16.07
C VAL A 21 20.61 -1.04 -15.12
N ASP A 22 20.23 0.19 -14.84
CA ASP A 22 20.93 1.06 -13.89
C ASP A 22 20.01 1.28 -12.67
N ARG A 23 20.42 0.80 -11.50
CA ARG A 23 19.66 0.91 -10.23
C ARG A 23 20.36 1.90 -9.32
N ASP A 24 19.57 2.78 -8.72
CA ASP A 24 20.08 3.76 -7.77
C ASP A 24 18.99 4.17 -6.77
N THR A 25 19.34 5.02 -5.83
CA THR A 25 18.45 5.59 -4.82
C THR A 25 18.44 7.11 -4.98
N ILE A 26 17.24 7.71 -4.87
CA ILE A 26 17.09 9.16 -4.91
C ILE A 26 17.81 9.77 -3.72
N GLN A 27 18.76 10.65 -3.99
CA GLN A 27 19.53 11.35 -2.97
C GLN A 27 18.78 12.60 -2.50
N PHE A 28 19.16 13.09 -1.31
CA PHE A 28 18.66 14.37 -0.85
C PHE A 28 19.06 15.50 -1.82
N GLY A 29 18.07 16.27 -2.26
CA GLY A 29 18.27 17.34 -3.26
C GLY A 29 18.14 16.89 -4.71
N ASP A 30 18.06 15.58 -5.00
CA ASP A 30 17.80 15.11 -6.36
C ASP A 30 16.41 15.54 -6.87
N SER A 31 16.33 15.87 -8.12
CA SER A 31 15.11 16.01 -8.90
C SER A 31 15.11 15.04 -10.09
N PHE A 32 13.94 14.75 -10.65
CA PHE A 32 13.84 13.96 -11.88
C PHE A 32 14.74 14.53 -12.98
N GLY A 33 14.72 15.86 -13.15
CA GLY A 33 15.54 16.53 -14.15
C GLY A 33 17.03 16.30 -13.95
N GLU A 34 17.56 16.45 -12.73
CA GLU A 34 18.96 16.23 -12.42
C GLU A 34 19.40 14.79 -12.62
N ILE A 35 18.56 13.84 -12.21
CA ILE A 35 18.81 12.41 -12.45
C ILE A 35 18.91 12.13 -13.96
N MET A 36 17.99 12.66 -14.76
CA MET A 36 17.97 12.39 -16.20
C MET A 36 19.08 13.13 -16.93
N LEU A 37 19.48 14.33 -16.49
CA LEU A 37 20.67 15.02 -17.01
C LEU A 37 21.95 14.21 -16.79
N ARG A 38 22.13 13.62 -15.60
CA ARG A 38 23.26 12.70 -15.31
C ARG A 38 23.25 11.47 -16.23
N ASN A 39 22.06 11.07 -16.70
CA ASN A 39 21.87 9.98 -17.65
C ASN A 39 21.82 10.44 -19.12
N LYS A 40 22.46 11.58 -19.43
CA LYS A 40 22.70 12.10 -20.78
C LYS A 40 21.45 12.53 -21.55
N MET A 41 20.33 12.79 -20.88
CA MET A 41 19.17 13.40 -21.52
C MET A 41 19.33 14.93 -21.60
N SER A 42 18.79 15.51 -22.66
CA SER A 42 18.78 16.97 -22.84
C SER A 42 17.65 17.63 -22.03
N TYR A 43 17.79 18.91 -21.72
CA TYR A 43 16.73 19.70 -21.08
C TYR A 43 15.39 19.64 -21.85
N SER A 44 15.47 19.70 -23.18
CA SER A 44 14.28 19.62 -24.05
C SER A 44 13.56 18.28 -23.91
N GLN A 45 14.30 17.17 -23.89
CA GLN A 45 13.73 15.83 -23.69
C GLN A 45 13.07 15.70 -22.31
N ILE A 46 13.75 16.16 -21.25
CA ILE A 46 13.25 16.13 -19.88
C ILE A 46 11.98 16.97 -19.76
N TYR A 47 11.97 18.18 -20.32
CA TYR A 47 10.79 19.05 -20.33
C TYR A 47 9.60 18.38 -21.02
N ASN A 48 9.83 17.76 -22.18
CA ASN A 48 8.80 17.05 -22.91
C ASN A 48 8.22 15.88 -22.10
N ILE A 49 9.07 15.07 -21.45
CA ILE A 49 8.62 13.99 -20.56
C ILE A 49 7.73 14.57 -19.46
N VAL A 50 8.21 15.55 -18.71
CA VAL A 50 7.50 16.12 -17.56
C VAL A 50 6.15 16.70 -17.98
N GLN A 51 6.08 17.42 -19.10
CA GLN A 51 4.83 17.99 -19.61
C GLN A 51 3.85 16.90 -20.04
N SER A 52 4.34 15.82 -20.65
CA SER A 52 3.49 14.73 -21.15
C SER A 52 2.84 13.93 -20.02
N ILE A 53 3.48 13.82 -18.87
CA ILE A 53 3.01 12.97 -17.75
C ILE A 53 2.40 13.74 -16.59
N LYS A 54 2.38 15.06 -16.60
CA LYS A 54 1.96 15.92 -15.46
C LYS A 54 0.59 15.59 -14.86
N ASP A 55 -0.34 15.08 -15.70
CA ASP A 55 -1.69 14.71 -15.27
C ASP A 55 -1.77 13.27 -14.74
N SER A 56 -0.73 12.46 -14.94
CA SER A 56 -0.64 11.07 -14.52
C SER A 56 0.31 10.87 -13.34
N PHE A 57 1.42 11.59 -13.33
CA PHE A 57 2.44 11.51 -12.29
C PHE A 57 3.18 12.84 -12.13
N ASP A 58 3.22 13.36 -10.92
CA ASP A 58 4.01 14.55 -10.59
C ASP A 58 5.42 14.13 -10.16
N VAL A 59 6.42 14.49 -10.97
CA VAL A 59 7.83 14.15 -10.69
C VAL A 59 8.36 14.75 -9.38
N ARG A 60 7.66 15.73 -8.79
CA ARG A 60 7.99 16.30 -7.48
C ARG A 60 7.69 15.35 -6.31
N TRP A 61 6.96 14.27 -6.56
CA TRP A 61 6.70 13.23 -5.56
C TRP A 61 7.85 12.25 -5.37
N LEU A 62 8.90 12.36 -6.16
CA LEU A 62 10.13 11.60 -5.94
C LEU A 62 10.70 11.95 -4.57
N THR A 63 10.94 10.94 -3.75
CA THR A 63 11.33 11.12 -2.35
C THR A 63 12.73 10.55 -2.11
N ALA A 64 13.58 11.32 -1.45
CA ALA A 64 14.92 10.87 -1.06
C ALA A 64 14.87 9.55 -0.26
N GLY A 65 15.82 8.67 -0.50
CA GLY A 65 15.89 7.34 0.10
C GLY A 65 15.08 6.26 -0.63
N LYS A 66 14.27 6.61 -1.63
CA LYS A 66 13.49 5.63 -2.40
C LYS A 66 14.28 5.18 -3.64
N PRO A 67 14.21 3.88 -3.99
CA PRO A 67 14.91 3.35 -5.14
C PRO A 67 14.24 3.73 -6.46
N TYR A 68 15.06 3.84 -7.49
CA TYR A 68 14.63 3.90 -8.87
C TYR A 68 15.50 3.01 -9.76
N THR A 69 14.97 2.68 -10.93
CA THR A 69 15.66 1.91 -11.96
C THR A 69 15.49 2.61 -13.29
N ILE A 70 16.58 2.78 -14.04
CA ILE A 70 16.55 3.24 -15.42
C ILE A 70 16.81 2.05 -16.32
N LEU A 71 15.94 1.83 -17.28
CA LEU A 71 16.14 0.87 -18.36
C LEU A 71 16.55 1.64 -19.62
N SER A 72 17.71 1.30 -20.14
CA SER A 72 18.28 1.93 -21.35
C SER A 72 18.47 0.90 -22.45
N THR A 73 18.67 1.36 -23.69
CA THR A 73 19.06 0.48 -24.78
C THR A 73 20.34 -0.27 -24.45
N LYS A 74 20.43 -1.52 -24.94
CA LYS A 74 21.55 -2.41 -24.62
C LYS A 74 22.80 -2.15 -25.50
N ASP A 75 22.64 -1.32 -26.51
CA ASP A 75 23.76 -0.91 -27.37
C ASP A 75 24.72 0.06 -26.69
N SER A 76 25.78 0.44 -27.39
CA SER A 76 26.80 1.33 -26.86
C SER A 76 26.32 2.77 -26.56
N THR A 77 25.16 3.16 -27.10
CA THR A 77 24.57 4.48 -26.87
C THR A 77 23.93 4.59 -25.50
N ALA A 78 23.39 3.46 -24.99
CA ALA A 78 22.73 3.34 -23.69
C ALA A 78 21.68 4.45 -23.46
N ILE A 79 20.76 4.60 -24.46
CA ILE A 79 19.72 5.63 -24.41
C ILE A 79 18.66 5.23 -23.39
N PRO A 80 18.38 6.04 -22.34
CA PRO A 80 17.30 5.79 -21.39
C PRO A 80 15.93 5.70 -22.09
N GLN A 81 15.12 4.73 -21.69
CA GLN A 81 13.80 4.48 -22.26
C GLN A 81 12.70 4.45 -21.21
N TYR A 82 13.04 4.03 -19.98
CA TYR A 82 12.10 3.92 -18.88
C TYR A 82 12.76 4.40 -17.59
N PHE A 83 11.97 5.09 -16.78
CA PHE A 83 12.32 5.42 -15.40
C PHE A 83 11.29 4.77 -14.49
N ILE A 84 11.73 3.89 -13.59
CA ILE A 84 10.87 3.13 -12.70
C ILE A 84 11.14 3.55 -11.27
N TYR A 85 10.15 4.17 -10.64
CA TYR A 85 10.23 4.67 -9.27
C TYR A 85 9.46 3.75 -8.31
N GLN A 86 10.04 3.44 -7.16
CA GLN A 86 9.46 2.57 -6.15
C GLN A 86 9.18 3.35 -4.85
N PRO A 87 7.97 3.94 -4.67
CA PRO A 87 7.63 4.67 -3.45
C PRO A 87 7.56 3.77 -2.21
N ASN A 88 7.29 2.47 -2.39
CA ASN A 88 7.28 1.45 -1.35
C ASN A 88 7.59 0.07 -1.94
N LEU A 89 7.55 -0.96 -1.10
CA LEU A 89 7.91 -2.33 -1.52
C LEU A 89 6.93 -2.94 -2.53
N LEU A 90 5.67 -2.54 -2.51
CA LEU A 90 4.62 -3.09 -3.36
C LEU A 90 4.42 -2.31 -4.66
N ASN A 91 4.32 -0.99 -4.56
CA ASN A 91 3.93 -0.13 -5.67
C ASN A 91 5.15 0.41 -6.41
N TYR A 92 5.01 0.57 -7.73
CA TYR A 92 5.98 1.27 -8.54
C TYR A 92 5.30 2.09 -9.64
N VAL A 93 5.98 3.12 -10.08
CA VAL A 93 5.56 3.99 -11.18
C VAL A 93 6.52 3.78 -12.35
N VAL A 94 5.99 3.52 -13.52
CA VAL A 94 6.77 3.48 -14.76
C VAL A 94 6.52 4.76 -15.53
N ILE A 95 7.60 5.49 -15.84
CA ILE A 95 7.60 6.57 -16.82
C ILE A 95 8.20 5.98 -18.09
N ASP A 96 7.38 5.86 -19.13
CA ASP A 96 7.73 5.32 -20.43
C ASP A 96 7.96 6.46 -21.41
N PHE A 97 9.18 6.62 -21.84
CA PHE A 97 9.62 7.55 -22.89
C PHE A 97 10.44 6.84 -23.99
N SER A 98 10.23 5.53 -24.12
CA SER A 98 10.84 4.73 -25.18
C SER A 98 10.45 5.22 -26.59
N ASN A 99 9.28 5.83 -26.70
CA ASN A 99 8.80 6.55 -27.86
C ASN A 99 8.34 7.96 -27.48
N PHE A 100 9.04 8.98 -27.93
CA PHE A 100 8.72 10.38 -27.63
C PHE A 100 7.42 10.89 -28.24
N ASP A 101 6.82 10.15 -29.17
CA ASP A 101 5.48 10.45 -29.71
C ASP A 101 4.35 9.94 -28.81
N SER A 102 4.66 9.09 -27.83
CA SER A 102 3.68 8.47 -26.92
C SER A 102 4.21 8.30 -25.49
N ILE A 103 4.70 9.36 -24.90
CA ILE A 103 5.20 9.35 -23.52
C ILE A 103 4.04 9.17 -22.53
N SER A 104 4.22 8.26 -21.57
CA SER A 104 3.21 7.99 -20.54
C SER A 104 3.81 7.71 -19.17
N ALA A 105 2.99 7.83 -18.13
CA ALA A 105 3.32 7.35 -16.80
C ALA A 105 2.15 6.56 -16.23
N TYR A 106 2.43 5.45 -15.58
CA TYR A 106 1.41 4.58 -15.00
C TYR A 106 1.88 3.90 -13.72
N ASN A 107 0.93 3.68 -12.82
CA ASN A 107 1.16 2.99 -11.56
C ASN A 107 0.94 1.48 -11.72
N GLN A 108 1.80 0.70 -11.10
CA GLN A 108 1.74 -0.75 -11.08
C GLN A 108 2.02 -1.30 -9.69
N LYS A 109 1.67 -2.56 -9.48
CA LYS A 109 1.99 -3.30 -8.26
C LYS A 109 2.83 -4.53 -8.60
N LYS A 110 3.81 -4.83 -7.78
CA LYS A 110 4.49 -6.13 -7.84
C LYS A 110 3.48 -7.24 -7.60
N PRO A 111 3.65 -8.43 -8.20
CA PRO A 111 2.84 -9.58 -7.86
C PRO A 111 2.86 -9.85 -6.35
N PHE A 112 1.70 -10.05 -5.76
CA PHE A 112 1.57 -10.32 -4.33
C PHE A 112 0.53 -11.42 -4.11
N LYS A 113 0.65 -12.11 -2.98
CA LYS A 113 -0.36 -13.04 -2.51
C LYS A 113 -1.05 -12.49 -1.26
N ILE A 114 -2.29 -12.94 -1.08
CA ILE A 114 -3.07 -12.68 0.12
C ILE A 114 -2.96 -13.87 1.05
N VAL A 115 -2.67 -13.61 2.32
CA VAL A 115 -2.65 -14.63 3.38
C VAL A 115 -3.64 -14.22 4.46
N ASN A 116 -4.63 -15.10 4.73
CA ASN A 116 -5.58 -14.90 5.81
C ASN A 116 -4.91 -15.21 7.14
N LYS A 117 -5.08 -14.33 8.11
CA LYS A 117 -4.53 -14.44 9.46
C LYS A 117 -5.62 -14.24 10.51
N THR A 118 -5.40 -14.84 11.67
CA THR A 118 -6.24 -14.63 12.85
C THR A 118 -5.33 -14.28 14.02
N THR A 119 -5.73 -13.29 14.79
CA THR A 119 -5.04 -12.91 16.03
C THR A 119 -6.03 -12.58 17.13
N SER A 120 -5.58 -12.64 18.38
CA SER A 120 -6.36 -12.27 19.55
C SER A 120 -5.44 -11.76 20.64
N GLY A 121 -5.99 -10.94 21.54
CA GLY A 121 -5.24 -10.42 22.69
C GLY A 121 -6.16 -9.95 23.80
N VAL A 122 -5.58 -9.82 24.99
CA VAL A 122 -6.21 -9.22 26.15
C VAL A 122 -5.45 -7.94 26.46
N ILE A 123 -6.17 -6.84 26.63
CA ILE A 123 -5.57 -5.54 26.91
C ILE A 123 -4.92 -5.55 28.31
N THR A 124 -3.65 -5.23 28.35
CA THR A 124 -2.86 -5.14 29.59
C THR A 124 -2.69 -3.69 30.06
N SER A 125 -2.60 -2.76 29.11
CA SER A 125 -2.46 -1.30 29.36
C SER A 125 -3.22 -0.49 28.32
N SER A 126 -2.82 -0.57 27.06
CA SER A 126 -3.48 0.05 25.90
C SER A 126 -3.63 -0.92 24.75
N LEU A 127 -4.48 -0.59 23.78
CA LEU A 127 -4.62 -1.38 22.56
C LEU A 127 -3.30 -1.45 21.78
N SER A 128 -2.65 -0.29 21.59
CA SER A 128 -1.40 -0.18 20.85
C SER A 128 -0.28 -1.03 21.45
N GLU A 129 -0.11 -0.94 22.77
CA GLU A 129 0.93 -1.67 23.49
C GLU A 129 0.67 -3.18 23.45
N THR A 130 -0.58 -3.60 23.66
CA THR A 130 -0.96 -5.02 23.58
C THR A 130 -0.74 -5.57 22.18
N MET A 131 -1.06 -4.81 21.12
CA MET A 131 -0.85 -5.25 19.76
C MET A 131 0.64 -5.28 19.38
N ASP A 132 1.44 -4.33 19.86
CA ASP A 132 2.90 -4.32 19.67
C ASP A 132 3.56 -5.51 20.38
N GLU A 133 3.18 -5.81 21.62
CA GLU A 133 3.63 -7.00 22.35
C GLU A 133 3.30 -8.31 21.60
N ASN A 134 2.24 -8.35 20.83
CA ASN A 134 1.86 -9.47 19.96
C ASN A 134 2.49 -9.41 18.57
N GLY A 135 3.37 -8.44 18.30
CA GLY A 135 4.07 -8.28 17.03
C GLY A 135 3.15 -7.90 15.86
N LEU A 136 2.03 -7.25 16.12
CA LEU A 136 1.04 -6.88 15.10
C LEU A 136 1.40 -5.54 14.46
N PRO A 137 1.22 -5.41 13.13
CA PRO A 137 1.58 -4.19 12.43
C PRO A 137 0.67 -3.02 12.81
N TRP A 138 1.24 -1.82 12.88
CA TRP A 138 0.52 -0.59 13.20
C TRP A 138 -0.68 -0.33 12.27
N GLU A 139 -0.57 -0.72 11.02
CA GLU A 139 -1.67 -0.61 10.04
C GLU A 139 -2.92 -1.40 10.49
N LEU A 140 -2.74 -2.56 11.12
CA LEU A 140 -3.86 -3.36 11.65
C LEU A 140 -4.54 -2.65 12.81
N ILE A 141 -3.77 -1.99 13.69
CA ILE A 141 -4.30 -1.19 14.80
C ILE A 141 -5.19 -0.07 14.26
N ASN A 142 -4.70 0.67 13.26
CA ASN A 142 -5.46 1.76 12.65
C ASN A 142 -6.76 1.25 12.01
N GLN A 143 -6.69 0.17 11.23
CA GLN A 143 -7.87 -0.42 10.61
C GLN A 143 -8.89 -0.91 11.66
N LEU A 144 -8.44 -1.53 12.76
CA LEU A 144 -9.33 -1.95 13.84
C LEU A 144 -9.99 -0.74 14.53
N SER A 145 -9.24 0.33 14.74
CA SER A 145 -9.76 1.57 15.29
C SER A 145 -10.83 2.19 14.40
N ASP A 146 -10.65 2.15 13.08
CA ASP A 146 -11.62 2.64 12.11
C ASP A 146 -12.90 1.79 12.11
N VAL A 147 -12.77 0.46 12.21
CA VAL A 147 -13.93 -0.47 12.29
C VAL A 147 -14.86 -0.10 13.43
N TYR A 148 -14.31 0.23 14.60
CA TYR A 148 -15.05 0.51 15.82
C TYR A 148 -15.17 2.01 16.14
N ALA A 149 -14.78 2.91 15.24
CA ALA A 149 -14.78 4.35 15.48
C ALA A 149 -16.13 4.91 15.95
N TRP A 150 -17.24 4.28 15.53
CA TRP A 150 -18.59 4.67 15.87
C TRP A 150 -19.17 3.97 17.10
N THR A 151 -18.48 2.96 17.65
CA THR A 151 -19.02 2.09 18.71
C THR A 151 -18.16 2.07 19.97
N ILE A 152 -16.86 2.32 19.85
CA ILE A 152 -15.92 2.27 20.97
C ILE A 152 -15.18 3.61 21.07
N ASP A 153 -15.18 4.16 22.27
CA ASP A 153 -14.24 5.22 22.64
C ASP A 153 -12.92 4.57 23.08
N PHE A 154 -11.94 4.51 22.17
CA PHE A 154 -10.65 3.88 22.43
C PHE A 154 -9.83 4.54 23.55
N THR A 155 -10.18 5.77 23.97
CA THR A 155 -9.57 6.41 25.14
C THR A 155 -10.02 5.79 26.46
N ARG A 156 -11.10 4.99 26.43
CA ARG A 156 -11.70 4.32 27.60
C ARG A 156 -11.44 2.82 27.65
N ILE A 157 -10.59 2.31 26.78
CA ILE A 157 -10.19 0.90 26.82
C ILE A 157 -9.52 0.60 28.16
N GLN A 158 -9.89 -0.54 28.73
CA GLN A 158 -9.48 -0.94 30.06
C GLN A 158 -8.69 -2.25 30.02
N LYS A 159 -7.86 -2.42 31.04
CA LYS A 159 -7.23 -3.71 31.32
C LYS A 159 -8.31 -4.81 31.46
N GLY A 160 -8.12 -5.91 30.75
CA GLY A 160 -9.05 -7.04 30.71
C GLY A 160 -10.01 -6.99 29.53
N ASP A 161 -10.15 -5.89 28.82
CA ASP A 161 -10.79 -5.87 27.50
C ASP A 161 -10.04 -6.81 26.55
N SER A 162 -10.71 -7.36 25.56
CA SER A 162 -10.10 -8.34 24.66
C SER A 162 -10.58 -8.17 23.23
N PHE A 163 -9.76 -8.64 22.30
CA PHE A 163 -10.09 -8.60 20.88
C PHE A 163 -9.73 -9.90 20.17
N LYS A 164 -10.42 -10.14 19.05
CA LYS A 164 -10.07 -11.14 18.03
C LYS A 164 -10.26 -10.52 16.66
N ILE A 165 -9.33 -10.80 15.75
CA ILE A 165 -9.36 -10.21 14.40
C ILE A 165 -9.07 -11.30 13.39
N ILE A 166 -9.86 -11.37 12.32
CA ILE A 166 -9.60 -12.14 11.11
C ILE A 166 -9.29 -11.12 10.03
N TYR A 167 -8.10 -11.18 9.45
CA TYR A 167 -7.60 -10.17 8.53
C TYR A 167 -6.73 -10.77 7.43
N ASN A 168 -6.45 -10.00 6.40
CA ASN A 168 -5.69 -10.42 5.24
C ASN A 168 -4.43 -9.59 5.09
N GLU A 169 -3.30 -10.26 5.00
CA GLU A 169 -1.98 -9.69 4.76
C GLU A 169 -1.59 -9.82 3.29
N ARG A 170 -0.85 -8.84 2.76
CA ARG A 170 -0.22 -8.89 1.43
C ARG A 170 1.25 -9.25 1.56
N TYR A 171 1.68 -10.24 0.78
CA TYR A 171 3.07 -10.66 0.71
C TYR A 171 3.59 -10.61 -0.71
N ILE A 172 4.81 -10.07 -0.89
CA ILE A 172 5.61 -10.21 -2.11
C ILE A 172 6.72 -11.23 -1.86
N GLU A 173 7.21 -11.87 -2.94
CA GLU A 173 8.29 -12.88 -2.85
C GLU A 173 8.03 -13.96 -1.77
N ASP A 174 6.77 -14.29 -1.54
CA ASP A 174 6.25 -15.26 -0.57
C ASP A 174 6.52 -14.97 0.92
N THR A 175 7.44 -14.10 1.25
CA THR A 175 7.90 -13.89 2.63
C THR A 175 7.90 -12.45 3.11
N ILE A 176 7.83 -11.47 2.21
CA ILE A 176 7.93 -10.06 2.56
C ILE A 176 6.54 -9.49 2.76
N LEU A 177 6.18 -9.18 3.99
CA LEU A 177 4.93 -8.49 4.33
C LEU A 177 4.98 -7.05 3.81
N VAL A 178 4.00 -6.67 2.99
CA VAL A 178 3.92 -5.32 2.39
C VAL A 178 2.66 -4.54 2.80
N GLY A 179 1.89 -5.07 3.71
CA GLY A 179 0.75 -4.37 4.30
C GLY A 179 -0.46 -5.25 4.58
N ILE A 180 -1.47 -4.64 5.17
CA ILE A 180 -2.76 -5.25 5.47
C ILE A 180 -3.74 -4.91 4.36
N LYS A 181 -4.39 -5.92 3.78
CA LYS A 181 -5.42 -5.68 2.76
C LYS A 181 -6.69 -5.14 3.42
N ASN A 182 -7.22 -5.88 4.39
CA ASN A 182 -8.47 -5.57 5.07
C ASN A 182 -8.66 -6.46 6.31
N ILE A 183 -9.59 -6.07 7.14
CA ILE A 183 -10.18 -6.90 8.19
C ILE A 183 -11.46 -7.55 7.63
N ASP A 184 -11.59 -8.87 7.78
CA ASP A 184 -12.79 -9.62 7.38
C ASP A 184 -13.81 -9.64 8.51
N ALA A 185 -13.34 -9.86 9.73
CA ALA A 185 -14.19 -9.85 10.93
C ALA A 185 -13.37 -9.44 12.16
N ALA A 186 -14.03 -8.81 13.09
CA ALA A 186 -13.47 -8.49 14.38
C ALA A 186 -14.47 -8.73 15.50
N TYR A 187 -13.93 -9.03 16.66
CA TYR A 187 -14.64 -9.10 17.93
C TYR A 187 -13.87 -8.24 18.93
N PHE A 188 -14.59 -7.42 19.66
CA PHE A 188 -14.05 -6.63 20.74
C PHE A 188 -14.93 -6.74 21.98
N LYS A 189 -14.35 -7.11 23.12
CA LYS A 189 -15.04 -7.11 24.39
C LYS A 189 -14.56 -5.90 25.17
N HIS A 190 -15.45 -4.95 25.39
CA HIS A 190 -15.16 -3.72 26.11
C HIS A 190 -16.16 -3.55 27.24
N ASN A 191 -15.65 -3.36 28.46
CA ASN A 191 -16.48 -3.14 29.65
C ASN A 191 -17.59 -4.21 29.83
N GLY A 192 -17.31 -5.46 29.47
CA GLY A 192 -18.24 -6.57 29.54
C GLY A 192 -19.19 -6.71 28.34
N GLU A 193 -19.24 -5.71 27.47
CA GLU A 193 -20.04 -5.75 26.22
C GLU A 193 -19.25 -6.42 25.09
N GLU A 194 -19.96 -7.29 24.34
CA GLU A 194 -19.41 -7.99 23.17
C GLU A 194 -19.82 -7.28 21.89
N LEU A 195 -18.84 -6.81 21.13
CA LEU A 195 -19.03 -6.04 19.90
C LEU A 195 -18.45 -6.81 18.71
N PHE A 196 -19.33 -7.29 17.83
CA PHE A 196 -18.94 -7.98 16.61
C PHE A 196 -18.95 -7.03 15.42
N ALA A 197 -18.02 -7.23 14.51
CA ALA A 197 -17.93 -6.50 13.26
C ALA A 197 -17.60 -7.45 12.11
N PHE A 198 -18.48 -7.53 11.14
CA PHE A 198 -18.31 -8.35 9.95
C PHE A 198 -18.26 -7.46 8.71
N ASN A 199 -17.23 -7.65 7.90
CA ASN A 199 -17.02 -6.87 6.69
C ASN A 199 -17.87 -7.43 5.54
N PHE A 200 -18.69 -6.59 4.92
CA PHE A 200 -19.42 -6.89 3.70
C PHE A 200 -19.13 -5.83 2.64
N VAL A 201 -18.85 -6.28 1.42
CA VAL A 201 -18.72 -5.38 0.27
C VAL A 201 -20.13 -5.03 -0.20
N THR A 202 -20.60 -3.83 0.10
CA THR A 202 -21.95 -3.36 -0.21
C THR A 202 -22.10 -2.83 -1.63
N ASP A 203 -21.02 -2.38 -2.24
CA ASP A 203 -20.96 -1.94 -3.63
C ASP A 203 -19.71 -2.49 -4.30
N SER A 204 -19.88 -3.53 -5.11
CA SER A 204 -18.78 -4.18 -5.83
C SER A 204 -18.12 -3.29 -6.87
N LEU A 205 -18.83 -2.28 -7.39
CA LEU A 205 -18.31 -1.33 -8.37
C LEU A 205 -17.43 -0.26 -7.71
N LYS A 206 -17.84 0.22 -6.54
CA LYS A 206 -17.10 1.21 -5.75
C LYS A 206 -16.07 0.60 -4.81
N LYS A 207 -16.07 -0.74 -4.64
CA LYS A 207 -15.23 -1.46 -3.68
C LYS A 207 -15.33 -0.90 -2.25
N THR A 208 -16.47 -0.32 -1.90
CA THR A 208 -16.75 0.14 -0.54
C THR A 208 -17.09 -1.05 0.33
N SER A 209 -16.44 -1.16 1.50
CA SER A 209 -16.79 -2.14 2.52
C SER A 209 -17.44 -1.43 3.70
N GLU A 210 -18.38 -2.10 4.32
CA GLU A 210 -19.10 -1.64 5.50
C GLU A 210 -19.13 -2.75 6.53
N PHE A 211 -19.02 -2.40 7.79
CA PHE A 211 -19.05 -3.37 8.88
C PHE A 211 -20.43 -3.46 9.52
N TYR A 212 -20.84 -4.68 9.81
CA TYR A 212 -22.14 -5.02 10.38
C TYR A 212 -21.96 -5.84 11.65
N ASP A 213 -22.89 -5.67 12.61
CA ASP A 213 -22.96 -6.50 13.79
C ASP A 213 -23.54 -7.90 13.49
N GLN A 214 -23.65 -8.75 14.50
CA GLN A 214 -24.20 -10.10 14.39
C GLN A 214 -25.69 -10.15 14.00
N ASN A 215 -26.40 -9.03 14.10
CA ASN A 215 -27.80 -8.90 13.71
C ASN A 215 -27.98 -8.29 12.32
N GLY A 216 -26.87 -7.99 11.62
CA GLY A 216 -26.90 -7.37 10.31
C GLY A 216 -27.13 -5.86 10.32
N ASN A 217 -26.96 -5.20 11.46
CA ASN A 217 -27.02 -3.74 11.56
C ASN A 217 -25.65 -3.13 11.25
N SER A 218 -25.62 -2.11 10.40
CA SER A 218 -24.42 -1.35 10.14
C SER A 218 -23.93 -0.64 11.40
N LEU A 219 -22.63 -0.77 11.72
CA LEU A 219 -22.04 -0.11 12.88
C LEU A 219 -22.11 1.42 12.77
N GLU A 220 -21.85 1.98 11.59
CA GLU A 220 -21.93 3.40 11.34
C GLU A 220 -23.37 3.92 11.39
N ARG A 221 -24.29 3.28 10.66
CA ARG A 221 -25.69 3.72 10.57
C ARG A 221 -26.43 3.57 11.89
N THR A 222 -26.09 2.58 12.69
CA THR A 222 -26.67 2.40 14.02
C THR A 222 -26.31 3.55 14.94
N PHE A 223 -25.06 3.99 14.92
CA PHE A 223 -24.61 5.17 15.68
C PHE A 223 -25.35 6.44 15.24
N LEU A 224 -25.43 6.70 13.94
CA LEU A 224 -26.08 7.90 13.38
C LEU A 224 -27.58 7.97 13.67
N LYS A 225 -28.24 6.82 13.88
CA LYS A 225 -29.66 6.73 14.26
C LYS A 225 -29.91 6.85 15.76
N SER A 226 -28.91 6.64 16.59
CA SER A 226 -29.05 6.74 18.03
C SER A 226 -29.19 8.20 18.44
N PRO A 227 -30.26 8.61 19.15
CA PRO A 227 -30.36 9.95 19.66
C PRO A 227 -29.24 10.19 20.65
N VAL A 228 -28.50 11.29 20.43
CA VAL A 228 -27.46 11.72 21.38
C VAL A 228 -28.16 12.02 22.70
N ARG A 229 -27.97 11.17 23.70
CA ARG A 229 -28.37 11.50 25.07
C ARG A 229 -27.39 12.54 25.58
N PHE A 230 -27.76 13.81 25.47
CA PHE A 230 -27.10 14.84 26.25
C PHE A 230 -27.39 14.52 27.72
N SER A 231 -26.42 13.99 28.43
CA SER A 231 -26.47 14.00 29.90
C SER A 231 -26.35 15.43 30.33
N ASN A 232 -27.44 16.02 30.78
CA ASN A 232 -27.40 17.27 31.48
C ASN A 232 -26.48 17.12 32.68
N ILE A 233 -25.48 18.00 32.76
CA ILE A 233 -24.59 18.21 33.92
C ILE A 233 -25.40 18.83 35.03
#